data_0b14f9caee5dcf3a64913d921a868e56
#
_entry.id   0b14f9caee5dcf3a64913d921a868e56
#
_cell.length_a   1.000
_cell.length_b   1.000
_cell.length_c   1.000
_cell.angle_alpha   90.00
_cell.angle_beta   90.00
_cell.angle_gamma   90.00
#
_symmetry.space_group_name_H-M   'P 1'
#
loop_
_entity.id
_entity.type
_entity.pdbx_description
1 polymer ?
#
loop_
_entity_poly.entity_id
_entity_poly.type
_entity_poly.pdbx_seq_one_letter_code
_entity_poly.pdbx_strand_id
1 'polypeptide(L)'
;MSKTKGVFLFAKNNGQLDYVKQAVFLAKRIKKYLNVPVSLATDSPIYLQETYGTDDFDKVINLDYTNNSNLRYFYDGAMSKKQGGFKNANRADVYDLSPYDETLLLDTDYIISNDLLSSVFESNADFMIYKKSSDISQARNEDEFEKIDDVSIDFYWATVVFFRKSETNKTFFDLVKHIEQEWHHYRRTYQVKSHLFRNDFAFSIAIHIMNGFQPGSFAEELPGTMFYTADRDILWEMNDDKMMFLVGKENYLGEYTAVQTKGLTVHVMNKFSLTRIIDKELANE
;
A
#
# COMPACT_ATOMS: atom_id res chain seq x y z
N MET A 1 15.74 -18.66 -19.65
CA MET A 1 15.80 -18.55 -18.18
C MET A 1 14.39 -18.31 -17.67
N SER A 2 13.95 -18.93 -16.58
CA SER A 2 12.66 -18.60 -15.96
C SER A 2 12.75 -17.17 -15.43
N LYS A 3 11.70 -16.40 -15.63
CA LYS A 3 11.62 -15.03 -15.08
C LYS A 3 11.61 -15.09 -13.55
N THR A 4 12.34 -14.18 -12.92
CA THR A 4 12.35 -14.05 -11.46
C THR A 4 11.09 -13.31 -11.00
N LYS A 5 10.45 -13.78 -9.91
CA LYS A 5 9.23 -13.18 -9.38
C LYS A 5 9.31 -12.99 -7.88
N GLY A 6 8.68 -11.95 -7.36
CA GLY A 6 8.64 -11.71 -5.92
C GLY A 6 7.86 -10.47 -5.52
N VAL A 7 7.76 -10.27 -4.21
CA VAL A 7 7.12 -9.10 -3.60
C VAL A 7 8.16 -8.06 -3.21
N PHE A 8 7.82 -6.81 -3.40
CA PHE A 8 8.66 -5.67 -3.01
C PHE A 8 7.93 -4.78 -2.00
N LEU A 9 8.62 -4.44 -0.92
CA LEU A 9 8.10 -3.59 0.16
C LEU A 9 8.99 -2.36 0.33
N PHE A 10 8.35 -1.23 0.71
CA PHE A 10 9.04 -0.05 1.21
C PHE A 10 8.71 0.16 2.69
N ALA A 11 9.73 0.31 3.54
CA ALA A 11 9.56 0.64 4.94
C ALA A 11 10.48 1.80 5.35
N LYS A 12 9.89 2.97 5.57
CA LYS A 12 10.60 4.19 6.00
C LYS A 12 10.06 4.63 7.35
N ASN A 13 10.81 4.41 8.42
CA ASN A 13 10.41 4.76 9.78
C ASN A 13 10.28 6.29 9.95
N ASN A 14 9.29 6.75 10.70
CA ASN A 14 9.00 8.18 10.86
C ASN A 14 9.03 8.67 12.32
N GLY A 15 9.55 7.86 13.25
CA GLY A 15 9.62 8.17 14.68
C GLY A 15 8.30 8.01 15.46
N GLN A 16 7.16 7.87 14.76
CA GLN A 16 5.84 7.59 15.37
C GLN A 16 5.41 6.15 15.12
N LEU A 17 5.78 5.62 13.97
CA LEU A 17 5.39 4.31 13.46
C LEU A 17 6.61 3.54 13.00
N ASP A 18 6.67 2.28 13.36
CA ASP A 18 7.69 1.33 12.94
C ASP A 18 7.20 0.55 11.71
N TYR A 19 7.50 1.11 10.54
CA TYR A 19 7.18 0.47 9.26
C TYR A 19 8.06 -0.75 8.97
N VAL A 20 9.26 -0.81 9.55
CA VAL A 20 10.15 -1.99 9.45
C VAL A 20 9.49 -3.18 10.14
N LYS A 21 8.94 -3.00 11.34
CA LYS A 21 8.16 -4.02 12.04
C LYS A 21 6.98 -4.52 11.21
N GLN A 22 6.22 -3.60 10.61
CA GLN A 22 5.10 -3.94 9.73
C GLN A 22 5.57 -4.74 8.51
N ALA A 23 6.72 -4.39 7.92
CA ALA A 23 7.30 -5.12 6.79
C ALA A 23 7.74 -6.54 7.17
N VAL A 24 8.35 -6.75 8.34
CA VAL A 24 8.73 -8.08 8.86
C VAL A 24 7.48 -8.95 9.04
N PHE A 25 6.46 -8.41 9.70
CA PHE A 25 5.18 -9.11 9.85
C PHE A 25 4.55 -9.48 8.51
N LEU A 26 4.50 -8.52 7.57
CA LEU A 26 3.94 -8.77 6.24
C LEU A 26 4.77 -9.80 5.46
N ALA A 27 6.11 -9.76 5.55
CA ALA A 27 6.98 -10.73 4.87
C ALA A 27 6.70 -12.18 5.31
N LYS A 28 6.48 -12.41 6.62
CA LYS A 28 6.06 -13.73 7.13
C LYS A 28 4.72 -14.17 6.53
N ARG A 29 3.75 -13.27 6.42
CA ARG A 29 2.45 -13.56 5.81
C ARG A 29 2.56 -13.83 4.31
N ILE A 30 3.38 -13.08 3.58
CA ILE A 30 3.66 -13.31 2.16
C ILE A 30 4.27 -14.70 1.96
N LYS A 31 5.26 -15.09 2.76
CA LYS A 31 5.83 -16.44 2.72
C LYS A 31 4.77 -17.50 2.96
N LYS A 32 3.89 -17.29 3.95
CA LYS A 32 2.82 -18.23 4.31
C LYS A 32 1.78 -18.41 3.20
N TYR A 33 1.28 -17.31 2.63
CA TYR A 33 0.12 -17.34 1.74
C TYR A 33 0.48 -17.31 0.25
N LEU A 34 1.52 -16.56 -0.14
CA LEU A 34 1.90 -16.41 -1.54
C LEU A 34 3.10 -17.29 -1.93
N ASN A 35 3.89 -17.70 -0.96
CA ASN A 35 5.10 -18.54 -1.13
C ASN A 35 6.06 -18.00 -2.22
N VAL A 36 6.35 -16.70 -2.17
CA VAL A 36 7.27 -16.00 -3.06
C VAL A 36 8.32 -15.23 -2.26
N PRO A 37 9.52 -14.98 -2.81
CA PRO A 37 10.54 -14.17 -2.16
C PRO A 37 10.07 -12.73 -1.94
N VAL A 38 10.60 -12.09 -0.87
CA VAL A 38 10.28 -10.72 -0.48
C VAL A 38 11.55 -9.90 -0.43
N SER A 39 11.56 -8.75 -1.10
CA SER A 39 12.64 -7.76 -0.99
C SER A 39 12.13 -6.51 -0.29
N LEU A 40 12.97 -5.91 0.53
CA LEU A 40 12.66 -4.73 1.33
C LEU A 40 13.60 -3.57 0.98
N ALA A 41 13.05 -2.41 0.68
CA ALA A 41 13.78 -1.15 0.65
C ALA A 41 13.46 -0.32 1.90
N THR A 42 14.49 0.04 2.68
CA THR A 42 14.31 0.73 3.96
C THR A 42 15.39 1.78 4.21
N ASP A 43 15.05 2.86 4.92
CA ASP A 43 15.99 3.85 5.45
C ASP A 43 16.58 3.46 6.82
N SER A 44 16.27 2.27 7.32
CA SER A 44 16.65 1.79 8.65
C SER A 44 17.21 0.35 8.63
N PRO A 45 18.18 0.03 7.74
CA PRO A 45 18.65 -1.35 7.56
C PRO A 45 19.39 -1.88 8.79
N ILE A 46 20.13 -1.03 9.52
CA ILE A 46 20.84 -1.42 10.77
C ILE A 46 19.80 -1.79 11.84
N TYR A 47 18.76 -0.97 12.01
CA TYR A 47 17.69 -1.24 12.96
C TYR A 47 16.97 -2.57 12.62
N LEU A 48 16.69 -2.84 11.35
CA LEU A 48 16.13 -4.11 10.91
C LEU A 48 17.03 -5.28 11.34
N GLN A 49 18.32 -5.20 11.00
CA GLN A 49 19.29 -6.27 11.28
C GLN A 49 19.44 -6.55 12.78
N GLU A 50 19.52 -5.50 13.61
CA GLU A 50 19.74 -5.63 15.06
C GLU A 50 18.48 -6.07 15.82
N THR A 51 17.29 -5.70 15.33
CA THR A 51 16.03 -5.91 16.06
C THR A 51 15.29 -7.17 15.60
N TYR A 52 15.25 -7.43 14.30
CA TYR A 52 14.42 -8.49 13.71
C TYR A 52 15.23 -9.52 12.90
N GLY A 53 16.48 -9.19 12.52
CA GLY A 53 17.21 -9.96 11.52
C GLY A 53 16.73 -9.69 10.10
N THR A 54 17.34 -10.37 9.12
CA THR A 54 17.02 -10.22 7.69
C THR A 54 16.52 -11.50 7.03
N ASP A 55 16.33 -12.59 7.78
CA ASP A 55 16.01 -13.93 7.25
C ASP A 55 14.64 -13.99 6.55
N ASP A 56 13.78 -13.01 6.83
CA ASP A 56 12.47 -12.89 6.19
C ASP A 56 12.55 -12.25 4.79
N PHE A 57 13.72 -11.72 4.41
CA PHE A 57 13.90 -11.00 3.15
C PHE A 57 14.96 -11.66 2.27
N ASP A 58 14.65 -11.79 0.97
CA ASP A 58 15.58 -12.23 -0.07
C ASP A 58 16.66 -11.17 -0.34
N LYS A 59 16.24 -9.89 -0.30
CA LYS A 59 17.16 -8.75 -0.46
C LYS A 59 16.70 -7.57 0.39
N VAL A 60 17.66 -6.95 1.08
CA VAL A 60 17.46 -5.67 1.78
C VAL A 60 18.23 -4.58 1.05
N ILE A 61 17.54 -3.50 0.67
CA ILE A 61 18.09 -2.38 -0.08
C ILE A 61 18.09 -1.16 0.84
N ASN A 62 19.25 -0.58 1.04
CA ASN A 62 19.38 0.66 1.80
C ASN A 62 18.89 1.83 0.95
N LEU A 63 17.95 2.60 1.49
CA LEU A 63 17.51 3.87 0.92
C LEU A 63 18.28 5.00 1.58
N ASP A 64 18.79 5.91 0.78
CA ASP A 64 19.34 7.14 1.29
C ASP A 64 18.27 7.92 2.07
N TYR A 65 18.69 8.53 3.17
CA TYR A 65 17.80 9.34 4.01
C TYR A 65 17.28 10.52 3.19
N THR A 66 16.03 10.45 2.75
CA THR A 66 15.34 11.57 2.13
C THR A 66 14.63 12.39 3.20
N ASN A 67 15.06 13.62 3.37
CA ASN A 67 14.43 14.60 4.27
C ASN A 67 13.10 15.08 3.66
N ASN A 68 12.11 14.22 3.58
CA ASN A 68 10.82 14.60 3.07
C ASN A 68 9.97 15.16 4.22
N SER A 69 9.76 16.47 4.20
CA SER A 69 9.13 17.24 5.29
C SER A 69 7.58 17.18 5.27
N ASN A 70 6.99 16.28 4.50
CA ASN A 70 5.55 16.12 4.50
C ASN A 70 5.07 15.65 5.88
N LEU A 71 4.09 16.34 6.43
CA LEU A 71 3.46 16.00 7.69
C LEU A 71 2.01 15.60 7.45
N ARG A 72 1.57 14.54 8.11
CA ARG A 72 0.14 14.18 8.16
C ARG A 72 -0.28 13.81 9.57
N TYR A 73 -1.59 13.81 9.80
CA TYR A 73 -2.15 13.23 11.01
C TYR A 73 -2.39 11.74 10.80
N PHE A 74 -1.95 10.96 11.79
CA PHE A 74 -2.26 9.53 11.92
C PHE A 74 -3.27 9.38 13.04
N TYR A 75 -4.35 8.69 12.78
CA TYR A 75 -5.42 8.47 13.75
C TYR A 75 -5.20 7.16 14.52
N ASP A 76 -5.66 7.15 15.76
CA ASP A 76 -5.75 5.97 16.61
C ASP A 76 -7.15 5.93 17.23
N GLY A 77 -8.09 5.43 16.47
CA GLY A 77 -9.51 5.56 16.78
C GLY A 77 -10.06 6.98 16.54
N ALA A 78 -11.29 7.20 16.94
CA ALA A 78 -12.02 8.43 16.66
C ALA A 78 -11.50 9.64 17.45
N MET A 79 -10.90 9.41 18.63
CA MET A 79 -10.58 10.46 19.61
C MET A 79 -9.10 10.82 19.69
N SER A 80 -8.21 10.02 19.13
CA SER A 80 -6.77 10.23 19.21
C SER A 80 -6.15 10.40 17.83
N LYS A 81 -5.24 11.38 17.71
CA LYS A 81 -4.43 11.58 16.51
C LYS A 81 -3.05 12.08 16.88
N LYS A 82 -2.04 11.66 16.11
CA LYS A 82 -0.67 12.13 16.23
C LYS A 82 -0.18 12.68 14.90
N GLN A 83 0.53 13.78 14.93
CA GLN A 83 1.19 14.31 13.74
C GLN A 83 2.56 13.61 13.58
N GLY A 84 2.87 13.18 12.38
CA GLY A 84 4.13 12.54 12.07
C GLY A 84 4.57 12.77 10.63
N GLY A 85 5.82 12.46 10.34
CA GLY A 85 6.37 12.52 9.00
C GLY A 85 5.67 11.52 8.08
N PHE A 86 5.37 11.94 6.86
CA PHE A 86 4.78 11.10 5.82
C PHE A 86 5.79 10.92 4.69
N LYS A 87 6.55 9.82 4.75
CA LYS A 87 7.64 9.50 3.83
C LYS A 87 7.13 8.64 2.67
N ASN A 88 6.27 9.19 1.83
CA ASN A 88 5.63 8.48 0.70
C ASN A 88 6.27 8.75 -0.67
N ALA A 89 7.33 9.53 -0.72
CA ALA A 89 8.09 9.78 -1.93
C ALA A 89 8.87 8.53 -2.41
N ASN A 90 9.25 8.56 -3.71
CA ASN A 90 10.11 7.55 -4.33
C ASN A 90 9.49 6.15 -4.46
N ARG A 91 8.15 6.02 -4.38
CA ARG A 91 7.51 4.71 -4.61
C ARG A 91 7.75 4.19 -6.02
N ALA A 92 7.84 5.08 -7.00
CA ALA A 92 8.12 4.74 -8.40
C ALA A 92 9.54 4.20 -8.63
N ASP A 93 10.47 4.37 -7.68
CA ASP A 93 11.82 3.79 -7.75
C ASP A 93 11.79 2.26 -7.67
N VAL A 94 10.65 1.66 -7.33
CA VAL A 94 10.47 0.20 -7.31
C VAL A 94 10.87 -0.45 -8.64
N TYR A 95 10.64 0.20 -9.78
CA TYR A 95 10.99 -0.35 -11.08
C TYR A 95 12.50 -0.62 -11.20
N ASP A 96 13.32 0.31 -10.74
CA ASP A 96 14.77 0.20 -10.78
C ASP A 96 15.32 -0.63 -9.61
N LEU A 97 14.71 -0.54 -8.43
CA LEU A 97 15.18 -1.19 -7.20
C LEU A 97 14.81 -2.67 -7.13
N SER A 98 13.68 -3.06 -7.71
CA SER A 98 13.25 -4.45 -7.63
C SER A 98 14.24 -5.40 -8.31
N PRO A 99 14.67 -6.48 -7.64
CA PRO A 99 15.53 -7.49 -8.25
C PRO A 99 14.77 -8.45 -9.17
N TYR A 100 13.43 -8.35 -9.24
CA TYR A 100 12.59 -9.30 -9.95
C TYR A 100 12.18 -8.80 -11.34
N ASP A 101 11.99 -9.74 -12.28
CA ASP A 101 11.38 -9.47 -13.60
C ASP A 101 9.88 -9.22 -13.47
N GLU A 102 9.24 -9.90 -12.51
CA GLU A 102 7.82 -9.79 -12.17
C GLU A 102 7.69 -9.39 -10.70
N THR A 103 7.18 -8.20 -10.46
CA THR A 103 7.14 -7.60 -9.12
C THR A 103 5.72 -7.32 -8.67
N LEU A 104 5.36 -7.81 -7.47
CA LEU A 104 4.17 -7.39 -6.75
C LEU A 104 4.60 -6.40 -5.66
N LEU A 105 4.31 -5.11 -5.84
CA LEU A 105 4.57 -4.05 -4.88
C LEU A 105 3.41 -3.96 -3.90
N LEU A 106 3.70 -3.98 -2.59
CA LEU A 106 2.69 -3.85 -1.52
C LEU A 106 3.05 -2.75 -0.53
N ASP A 107 2.03 -2.13 0.06
CA ASP A 107 2.18 -1.34 1.29
C ASP A 107 2.33 -2.25 2.50
N THR A 108 3.10 -1.82 3.50
CA THR A 108 3.39 -2.63 4.71
C THR A 108 2.18 -2.84 5.62
N ASP A 109 1.13 -2.07 5.43
CA ASP A 109 -0.14 -2.13 6.14
C ASP A 109 -1.26 -2.87 5.37
N TYR A 110 -0.89 -3.61 4.31
CA TYR A 110 -1.78 -4.49 3.55
C TYR A 110 -1.65 -5.93 4.05
N ILE A 111 -2.56 -6.35 4.93
CA ILE A 111 -2.50 -7.67 5.58
C ILE A 111 -2.96 -8.77 4.62
N ILE A 112 -2.03 -9.61 4.17
CA ILE A 112 -2.32 -10.78 3.35
C ILE A 112 -2.92 -11.90 4.23
N SER A 113 -4.07 -12.46 3.84
CA SER A 113 -4.77 -13.54 4.56
C SER A 113 -5.28 -14.66 3.66
N ASN A 114 -4.92 -14.63 2.38
CA ASN A 114 -5.22 -15.67 1.39
C ASN A 114 -4.18 -15.64 0.26
N ASP A 115 -4.30 -16.55 -0.69
CA ASP A 115 -3.38 -16.74 -1.82
C ASP A 115 -3.85 -16.06 -3.12
N LEU A 116 -4.93 -15.28 -3.09
CA LEU A 116 -5.55 -14.69 -4.28
C LEU A 116 -4.56 -13.94 -5.17
N LEU A 117 -3.66 -13.17 -4.56
CA LEU A 117 -2.65 -12.39 -5.28
C LEU A 117 -1.56 -13.26 -5.94
N SER A 118 -1.44 -14.55 -5.62
CA SER A 118 -0.47 -15.42 -6.31
C SER A 118 -0.79 -15.58 -7.80
N SER A 119 -2.07 -15.46 -8.16
CA SER A 119 -2.55 -15.57 -9.55
C SER A 119 -2.04 -14.47 -10.48
N VAL A 120 -1.54 -13.32 -9.95
CA VAL A 120 -0.95 -12.26 -10.80
C VAL A 120 0.29 -12.75 -11.56
N PHE A 121 1.07 -13.65 -10.95
CA PHE A 121 2.26 -14.22 -11.57
C PHE A 121 1.95 -15.26 -12.68
N GLU A 122 0.70 -15.72 -12.73
CA GLU A 122 0.22 -16.66 -13.76
C GLU A 122 -0.53 -15.93 -14.89
N SER A 123 -0.89 -14.65 -14.69
CA SER A 123 -1.57 -13.83 -15.67
C SER A 123 -0.65 -13.49 -16.86
N ASN A 124 -1.22 -12.98 -17.94
CA ASN A 124 -0.48 -12.41 -19.06
C ASN A 124 -0.38 -10.87 -18.99
N ALA A 125 -0.94 -10.25 -17.95
CA ALA A 125 -0.94 -8.81 -17.78
C ALA A 125 0.47 -8.28 -17.52
N ASP A 126 0.84 -7.19 -18.16
CA ASP A 126 2.11 -6.51 -17.91
C ASP A 126 2.05 -5.55 -16.71
N PHE A 127 0.85 -5.01 -16.44
CA PHE A 127 0.61 -4.08 -15.33
C PHE A 127 -0.79 -4.27 -14.76
N MET A 128 -0.89 -4.47 -13.44
CA MET A 128 -2.17 -4.61 -12.74
C MET A 128 -2.20 -3.74 -11.48
N ILE A 129 -3.37 -3.16 -11.21
CA ILE A 129 -3.59 -2.29 -10.06
C ILE A 129 -5.08 -2.36 -9.65
N TYR A 130 -5.40 -2.14 -8.37
CA TYR A 130 -6.80 -2.06 -7.96
C TYR A 130 -7.45 -0.74 -8.38
N LYS A 131 -8.60 -0.85 -9.01
CA LYS A 131 -9.58 0.21 -9.22
C LYS A 131 -10.79 0.01 -8.31
N LYS A 132 -11.25 -1.23 -8.18
CA LYS A 132 -12.35 -1.59 -7.30
C LYS A 132 -11.89 -1.76 -5.87
N SER A 133 -12.53 -1.05 -4.96
CA SER A 133 -12.31 -1.18 -3.53
C SER A 133 -13.62 -1.29 -2.78
N SER A 134 -13.57 -1.74 -1.54
CA SER A 134 -14.72 -1.75 -0.66
C SER A 134 -14.30 -1.54 0.79
N ASP A 135 -15.02 -0.70 1.48
CA ASP A 135 -14.94 -0.57 2.92
C ASP A 135 -15.37 -1.88 3.60
N ILE A 136 -14.63 -2.34 4.61
CA ILE A 136 -14.92 -3.62 5.27
C ILE A 136 -16.30 -3.69 5.93
N SER A 137 -16.90 -2.55 6.25
CA SER A 137 -18.26 -2.50 6.81
C SER A 137 -19.35 -2.53 5.75
N GLN A 138 -19.00 -2.20 4.50
CA GLN A 138 -19.94 -2.04 3.38
C GLN A 138 -21.08 -1.05 3.67
N ALA A 139 -20.86 -0.12 4.60
CA ALA A 139 -21.88 0.80 5.08
C ALA A 139 -21.52 2.30 4.85
N ARG A 140 -20.28 2.56 4.44
CA ARG A 140 -19.80 3.93 4.18
C ARG A 140 -19.84 4.27 2.69
N ASN A 141 -19.97 5.56 2.39
CA ASN A 141 -19.83 6.06 1.04
C ASN A 141 -18.38 5.93 0.56
N GLU A 142 -18.19 5.40 -0.64
CA GLU A 142 -16.90 5.11 -1.25
C GLU A 142 -16.60 6.00 -2.47
N ASP A 143 -17.48 6.97 -2.80
CA ASP A 143 -17.37 7.83 -3.99
C ASP A 143 -16.02 8.56 -4.09
N GLU A 144 -15.39 8.86 -2.94
CA GLU A 144 -14.06 9.48 -2.91
C GLU A 144 -12.94 8.63 -3.52
N PHE A 145 -13.17 7.32 -3.72
CA PHE A 145 -12.22 6.38 -4.30
C PHE A 145 -12.60 5.91 -5.71
N GLU A 146 -13.64 6.49 -6.30
CA GLU A 146 -13.98 6.23 -7.70
C GLU A 146 -13.19 7.11 -8.65
N LYS A 147 -13.01 8.37 -8.28
CA LYS A 147 -12.32 9.38 -9.08
C LYS A 147 -11.37 10.21 -8.22
N ILE A 148 -10.33 10.76 -8.86
CA ILE A 148 -9.37 11.62 -8.13
C ILE A 148 -9.95 13.00 -7.77
N ASP A 149 -11.05 13.41 -8.41
CA ASP A 149 -11.86 14.59 -8.14
C ASP A 149 -13.29 14.39 -8.70
N ASP A 150 -14.24 15.23 -8.33
CA ASP A 150 -15.68 15.14 -8.64
C ASP A 150 -15.99 15.02 -10.16
N VAL A 151 -15.12 15.53 -11.02
CA VAL A 151 -15.29 15.57 -12.49
C VAL A 151 -14.09 15.06 -13.25
N SER A 152 -13.19 14.35 -12.59
CA SER A 152 -11.90 14.00 -13.12
C SER A 152 -11.83 12.51 -13.54
N ILE A 153 -10.61 11.99 -13.54
CA ILE A 153 -10.24 10.66 -14.01
C ILE A 153 -10.42 9.61 -12.93
N ASP A 154 -10.42 8.36 -13.34
CA ASP A 154 -10.54 7.20 -12.45
C ASP A 154 -9.44 7.19 -11.38
N PHE A 155 -9.82 6.78 -10.17
CA PHE A 155 -8.90 6.58 -9.07
C PHE A 155 -8.37 5.13 -9.09
N TYR A 156 -7.06 4.98 -8.86
CA TYR A 156 -6.40 3.70 -8.72
C TYR A 156 -5.60 3.65 -7.42
N TRP A 157 -5.67 2.51 -6.73
CA TRP A 157 -4.99 2.30 -5.46
C TRP A 157 -3.54 1.86 -5.66
N ALA A 158 -2.60 2.74 -5.41
CA ALA A 158 -1.17 2.41 -5.46
C ALA A 158 -0.69 1.50 -4.31
N THR A 159 -1.59 1.09 -3.41
CA THR A 159 -1.31 0.17 -2.29
C THR A 159 -0.80 -1.18 -2.77
N VAL A 160 -1.39 -1.70 -3.87
CA VAL A 160 -1.00 -2.96 -4.48
C VAL A 160 -0.83 -2.75 -5.98
N VAL A 161 0.37 -3.05 -6.49
CA VAL A 161 0.69 -2.90 -7.91
C VAL A 161 1.50 -4.11 -8.37
N PHE A 162 1.05 -4.78 -9.42
CA PHE A 162 1.83 -5.79 -10.11
C PHE A 162 2.37 -5.22 -11.42
N PHE A 163 3.64 -5.48 -11.72
CA PHE A 163 4.23 -5.13 -13.00
C PHE A 163 5.32 -6.10 -13.44
N ARG A 164 5.51 -6.19 -14.76
CA ARG A 164 6.64 -6.84 -15.41
C ARG A 164 7.65 -5.81 -15.89
N LYS A 165 8.94 -6.12 -15.84
CA LYS A 165 9.97 -5.27 -16.41
C LYS A 165 9.82 -5.23 -17.94
N SER A 166 9.50 -4.07 -18.48
CA SER A 166 9.33 -3.76 -19.91
C SER A 166 9.59 -2.28 -20.16
N GLU A 167 9.90 -1.89 -21.39
CA GLU A 167 10.09 -0.47 -21.75
C GLU A 167 8.82 0.36 -21.50
N THR A 168 7.65 -0.24 -21.72
CA THR A 168 6.37 0.42 -21.45
C THR A 168 6.19 0.72 -19.96
N ASN A 169 6.46 -0.26 -19.11
CA ASN A 169 6.36 -0.06 -17.66
C ASN A 169 7.47 0.85 -17.13
N LYS A 170 8.67 0.81 -17.75
CA LYS A 170 9.71 1.79 -17.44
C LYS A 170 9.21 3.22 -17.69
N THR A 171 8.65 3.46 -18.86
CA THR A 171 8.07 4.77 -19.23
C THR A 171 6.98 5.18 -18.23
N PHE A 172 6.12 4.26 -17.81
CA PHE A 172 5.10 4.53 -16.81
C PHE A 172 5.70 4.98 -15.47
N PHE A 173 6.69 4.24 -14.93
CA PHE A 173 7.31 4.61 -13.65
C PHE A 173 8.13 5.90 -13.74
N ASP A 174 8.79 6.16 -14.86
CA ASP A 174 9.46 7.44 -15.11
C ASP A 174 8.45 8.61 -15.15
N LEU A 175 7.26 8.38 -15.72
CA LEU A 175 6.17 9.35 -15.70
C LEU A 175 5.63 9.58 -14.28
N VAL A 176 5.47 8.54 -13.47
CA VAL A 176 5.07 8.70 -12.06
C VAL A 176 6.11 9.54 -11.30
N LYS A 177 7.42 9.30 -11.50
CA LYS A 177 8.50 10.13 -10.92
C LYS A 177 8.38 11.58 -11.35
N HIS A 178 8.12 11.83 -12.64
CA HIS A 178 7.93 13.18 -13.16
C HIS A 178 6.71 13.87 -12.53
N ILE A 179 5.57 13.16 -12.40
CA ILE A 179 4.37 13.69 -11.74
C ILE A 179 4.64 14.03 -10.26
N GLU A 180 5.42 13.21 -9.57
CA GLU A 180 5.84 13.49 -8.19
C GLU A 180 6.66 14.77 -8.10
N GLN A 181 7.67 14.93 -8.99
CA GLN A 181 8.54 16.11 -9.04
C GLN A 181 7.75 17.39 -9.37
N GLU A 182 6.82 17.29 -10.32
CA GLU A 182 6.00 18.39 -10.81
C GLU A 182 4.58 18.38 -10.17
N TRP A 183 4.44 17.85 -8.93
CA TRP A 183 3.14 17.65 -8.29
C TRP A 183 2.25 18.89 -8.30
N HIS A 184 2.83 20.06 -8.07
CA HIS A 184 2.07 21.31 -8.04
C HIS A 184 1.38 21.62 -9.40
N HIS A 185 2.04 21.28 -10.53
CA HIS A 185 1.48 21.42 -11.88
C HIS A 185 0.34 20.42 -12.08
N TYR A 186 0.61 19.13 -11.87
CA TYR A 186 -0.37 18.06 -12.10
C TYR A 186 -1.58 18.17 -11.19
N ARG A 187 -1.38 18.51 -9.92
CA ARG A 187 -2.46 18.76 -8.97
C ARG A 187 -3.46 19.82 -9.49
N ARG A 188 -2.96 20.91 -10.09
CA ARG A 188 -3.80 21.98 -10.66
C ARG A 188 -4.49 21.53 -11.94
N THR A 189 -3.77 20.88 -12.83
CA THR A 189 -4.28 20.40 -14.11
C THR A 189 -5.45 19.44 -13.92
N TYR A 190 -5.32 18.52 -12.96
CA TYR A 190 -6.34 17.51 -12.63
C TYR A 190 -7.26 17.91 -11.47
N GLN A 191 -7.18 19.15 -11.00
CA GLN A 191 -8.03 19.75 -9.96
C GLN A 191 -8.05 18.98 -8.64
N VAL A 192 -6.97 18.26 -8.29
CA VAL A 192 -6.89 17.49 -7.04
C VAL A 192 -6.97 18.44 -5.84
N LYS A 193 -7.99 18.27 -5.00
CA LYS A 193 -8.25 19.11 -3.82
C LYS A 193 -7.14 19.02 -2.77
N SER A 194 -6.59 17.84 -2.57
CA SER A 194 -5.52 17.62 -1.61
C SER A 194 -4.23 18.35 -2.00
N HIS A 195 -3.64 19.06 -1.05
CA HIS A 195 -2.30 19.63 -1.21
C HIS A 195 -1.20 18.58 -1.01
N LEU A 196 -1.50 17.56 -0.22
CA LEU A 196 -0.56 16.49 0.06
C LEU A 196 -0.43 15.56 -1.16
N PHE A 197 0.81 15.32 -1.57
CA PHE A 197 1.10 14.30 -2.58
C PHE A 197 0.69 12.91 -2.09
N ARG A 198 0.00 12.16 -2.94
CA ARG A 198 -0.33 10.74 -2.73
C ARG A 198 0.04 9.95 -3.98
N ASN A 199 0.61 8.78 -3.76
CA ASN A 199 0.96 7.87 -4.84
C ASN A 199 -0.28 7.48 -5.67
N ASP A 200 -1.43 7.28 -5.04
CA ASP A 200 -2.69 6.97 -5.72
C ASP A 200 -3.02 7.98 -6.82
N PHE A 201 -2.88 9.28 -6.52
CA PHE A 201 -3.13 10.33 -7.50
C PHE A 201 -2.09 10.29 -8.65
N ALA A 202 -0.80 10.12 -8.33
CA ALA A 202 0.24 10.09 -9.34
C ALA A 202 0.09 8.88 -10.27
N PHE A 203 -0.21 7.70 -9.73
CA PHE A 203 -0.46 6.49 -10.51
C PHE A 203 -1.71 6.64 -11.39
N SER A 204 -2.82 7.19 -10.84
CA SER A 204 -4.04 7.45 -11.59
C SER A 204 -3.80 8.40 -12.78
N ILE A 205 -3.09 9.49 -12.55
CA ILE A 205 -2.73 10.46 -13.60
C ILE A 205 -1.82 9.80 -14.65
N ALA A 206 -0.81 9.04 -14.22
CA ALA A 206 0.09 8.35 -15.13
C ALA A 206 -0.65 7.33 -16.00
N ILE A 207 -1.56 6.52 -15.44
CA ILE A 207 -2.40 5.58 -16.18
C ILE A 207 -3.25 6.31 -17.22
N HIS A 208 -3.87 7.43 -16.86
CA HIS A 208 -4.66 8.24 -17.80
C HIS A 208 -3.82 8.77 -18.97
N ILE A 209 -2.60 9.23 -18.70
CA ILE A 209 -1.68 9.71 -19.74
C ILE A 209 -1.23 8.55 -20.63
N MET A 210 -0.86 7.39 -20.06
CA MET A 210 -0.47 6.19 -20.82
C MET A 210 -1.59 5.67 -21.71
N ASN A 211 -2.84 5.89 -21.33
CA ASN A 211 -4.03 5.59 -22.13
C ASN A 211 -4.33 6.67 -23.21
N GLY A 212 -3.49 7.69 -23.38
CA GLY A 212 -3.70 8.76 -24.36
C GLY A 212 -4.82 9.72 -23.96
N PHE A 213 -4.96 10.03 -22.68
CA PHE A 213 -5.95 10.96 -22.10
C PHE A 213 -7.41 10.53 -22.30
N GLN A 214 -7.65 9.21 -22.29
CA GLN A 214 -8.99 8.62 -22.44
C GLN A 214 -9.08 7.32 -21.61
N PRO A 215 -10.25 6.74 -21.41
CA PRO A 215 -10.37 5.38 -20.89
C PRO A 215 -9.61 4.40 -21.79
N GLY A 216 -8.83 3.49 -21.18
CA GLY A 216 -7.99 2.56 -21.93
C GLY A 216 -7.62 1.32 -21.10
N SER A 217 -6.74 0.49 -21.64
CA SER A 217 -6.40 -0.83 -21.12
C SER A 217 -4.95 -0.96 -20.67
N PHE A 218 -4.22 0.14 -20.47
CA PHE A 218 -2.84 0.07 -19.97
C PHE A 218 -2.77 -0.69 -18.64
N ALA A 219 -3.70 -0.41 -17.72
CA ALA A 219 -3.77 -1.07 -16.42
C ALA A 219 -4.92 -2.09 -16.39
N GLU A 220 -4.61 -3.34 -16.10
CA GLU A 220 -5.59 -4.37 -15.80
C GLU A 220 -5.95 -4.38 -14.32
N GLU A 221 -7.15 -4.88 -13.97
CA GLU A 221 -7.54 -4.99 -12.57
C GLU A 221 -6.86 -6.18 -11.90
N LEU A 222 -6.39 -5.97 -10.67
CA LEU A 222 -5.94 -7.04 -9.78
C LEU A 222 -7.12 -7.97 -9.43
N PRO A 223 -6.85 -9.25 -9.12
CA PRO A 223 -7.90 -10.20 -8.78
C PRO A 223 -8.64 -9.82 -7.49
N GLY A 224 -9.95 -9.90 -7.52
CA GLY A 224 -10.82 -9.58 -6.40
C GLY A 224 -11.07 -8.09 -6.20
N THR A 225 -11.40 -7.72 -4.97
CA THR A 225 -11.68 -6.34 -4.54
C THR A 225 -10.70 -5.96 -3.45
N MET A 226 -10.19 -4.74 -3.46
CA MET A 226 -9.37 -4.23 -2.39
C MET A 226 -10.25 -3.83 -1.20
N PHE A 227 -10.17 -4.58 -0.13
CA PHE A 227 -10.83 -4.22 1.12
C PHE A 227 -9.94 -3.30 1.95
N TYR A 228 -10.55 -2.26 2.50
CA TYR A 228 -9.85 -1.28 3.33
C TYR A 228 -10.63 -0.89 4.58
N THR A 229 -9.92 -0.33 5.54
CA THR A 229 -10.49 0.34 6.73
C THR A 229 -10.29 1.83 6.62
N ALA A 230 -11.10 2.64 7.28
CA ALA A 230 -10.79 4.05 7.45
C ALA A 230 -9.67 4.26 8.51
N ASP A 231 -8.98 5.38 8.45
CA ASP A 231 -7.90 5.76 9.40
C ASP A 231 -8.34 5.67 10.89
N ARG A 232 -9.63 5.83 11.18
CA ARG A 232 -10.20 5.82 12.55
C ARG A 232 -10.66 4.45 13.02
N ASP A 233 -10.74 3.47 12.13
CA ASP A 233 -11.11 2.11 12.51
C ASP A 233 -9.97 1.47 13.28
N ILE A 234 -10.30 0.53 14.15
CA ILE A 234 -9.34 -0.13 15.01
C ILE A 234 -9.31 -1.60 14.66
N LEU A 235 -8.16 -2.13 14.27
CA LEU A 235 -7.92 -3.56 14.29
C LEU A 235 -7.80 -3.98 15.74
N TRP A 236 -8.85 -4.64 16.25
CA TRP A 236 -9.00 -4.98 17.67
C TRP A 236 -8.32 -6.30 18.03
N GLU A 237 -8.52 -7.29 17.17
CA GLU A 237 -8.01 -8.64 17.37
C GLU A 237 -7.68 -9.28 16.02
N MET A 238 -6.65 -10.11 16.00
CA MET A 238 -6.32 -10.96 14.88
C MET A 238 -5.92 -12.34 15.40
N ASN A 239 -6.36 -13.37 14.73
CA ASN A 239 -5.96 -14.74 14.95
C ASN A 239 -5.86 -15.41 13.57
N ASP A 240 -4.64 -15.49 13.06
CA ASP A 240 -4.29 -15.94 11.73
C ASP A 240 -5.05 -15.20 10.61
N ASP A 241 -6.04 -15.86 9.97
CA ASP A 241 -6.85 -15.33 8.89
C ASP A 241 -8.14 -14.63 9.34
N LYS A 242 -8.41 -14.65 10.65
CA LYS A 242 -9.58 -13.99 11.25
C LYS A 242 -9.18 -12.67 11.86
N MET A 243 -9.87 -11.62 11.48
CA MET A 243 -9.66 -10.29 12.02
C MET A 243 -10.96 -9.70 12.54
N MET A 244 -10.91 -9.01 13.68
CA MET A 244 -12.01 -8.23 14.23
C MET A 244 -11.63 -6.75 14.20
N PHE A 245 -12.52 -5.96 13.62
CA PHE A 245 -12.37 -4.52 13.52
C PHE A 245 -13.47 -3.81 14.31
N LEU A 246 -13.11 -2.72 14.95
CA LEU A 246 -14.07 -1.75 15.48
C LEU A 246 -14.14 -0.61 14.46
N VAL A 247 -15.24 -0.59 13.71
CA VAL A 247 -15.49 0.37 12.64
C VAL A 247 -16.25 1.56 13.19
N GLY A 248 -15.68 2.75 13.05
CA GLY A 248 -16.30 4.00 13.52
C GLY A 248 -17.55 4.33 12.73
N LYS A 249 -18.63 4.71 13.42
CA LYS A 249 -19.85 5.20 12.79
C LYS A 249 -19.66 6.62 12.28
N GLU A 250 -20.13 6.93 11.08
CA GLU A 250 -19.93 8.24 10.44
C GLU A 250 -20.51 9.40 11.25
N ASN A 251 -21.72 9.23 11.78
CA ASN A 251 -22.47 10.30 12.42
C ASN A 251 -22.33 10.31 13.96
N TYR A 252 -21.56 9.40 14.53
CA TYR A 252 -21.48 9.23 15.99
C TYR A 252 -20.02 9.06 16.43
N LEU A 253 -19.38 10.20 16.71
CA LEU A 253 -17.98 10.22 17.13
C LEU A 253 -17.77 9.38 18.41
N GLY A 254 -16.87 8.40 18.31
CA GLY A 254 -16.54 7.50 19.42
C GLY A 254 -17.44 6.26 19.52
N GLU A 255 -18.45 6.11 18.66
CA GLU A 255 -19.22 4.88 18.55
C GLU A 255 -18.65 3.97 17.46
N TYR A 256 -18.68 2.68 17.74
CA TYR A 256 -18.13 1.65 16.85
C TYR A 256 -19.11 0.50 16.62
N THR A 257 -18.98 -0.13 15.46
CA THR A 257 -19.61 -1.41 15.15
C THR A 257 -18.51 -2.46 14.97
N ALA A 258 -18.67 -3.63 15.56
CA ALA A 258 -17.75 -4.74 15.38
C ALA A 258 -18.00 -5.38 14.01
N VAL A 259 -16.94 -5.54 13.23
CA VAL A 259 -16.94 -6.25 11.95
C VAL A 259 -15.89 -7.35 12.02
N GLN A 260 -16.30 -8.58 11.75
CA GLN A 260 -15.40 -9.73 11.72
C GLN A 260 -15.19 -10.19 10.28
N THR A 261 -13.93 -10.42 9.92
CA THR A 261 -13.54 -10.99 8.63
C THR A 261 -12.84 -12.33 8.83
N LYS A 262 -12.87 -13.17 7.79
CA LYS A 262 -12.13 -14.43 7.74
C LYS A 262 -11.58 -14.64 6.34
N GLY A 263 -10.28 -14.93 6.23
CA GLY A 263 -9.61 -15.15 4.96
C GLY A 263 -9.62 -13.93 4.04
N LEU A 264 -9.86 -12.72 4.58
CA LEU A 264 -9.94 -11.50 3.81
C LEU A 264 -8.63 -10.72 3.92
N THR A 265 -8.03 -10.39 2.79
CA THR A 265 -6.88 -9.49 2.72
C THR A 265 -7.36 -8.04 2.83
N VAL A 266 -6.78 -7.25 3.73
CA VAL A 266 -7.29 -5.91 4.09
C VAL A 266 -6.17 -4.88 4.17
N HIS A 267 -6.38 -3.70 3.59
CA HIS A 267 -5.56 -2.52 3.81
C HIS A 267 -5.97 -1.83 5.12
N VAL A 268 -5.14 -1.94 6.14
CA VAL A 268 -5.41 -1.41 7.48
C VAL A 268 -4.83 -0.01 7.64
N MET A 269 -5.64 1.03 7.41
CA MET A 269 -5.15 2.41 7.43
C MET A 269 -4.76 2.89 8.83
N ASN A 270 -5.37 2.36 9.92
CA ASN A 270 -4.97 2.68 11.29
C ASN A 270 -3.71 1.90 11.69
N LYS A 271 -2.56 2.51 11.43
CA LYS A 271 -1.24 1.90 11.64
C LYS A 271 -0.89 1.69 13.13
N PHE A 272 -1.50 2.45 14.05
CA PHE A 272 -1.28 2.25 15.49
C PHE A 272 -1.96 0.98 15.99
N SER A 273 -3.21 0.73 15.57
CA SER A 273 -3.90 -0.50 15.94
C SER A 273 -3.24 -1.72 15.31
N LEU A 274 -2.80 -1.60 14.05
CA LEU A 274 -2.01 -2.63 13.38
C LEU A 274 -0.72 -2.95 14.16
N THR A 275 0.04 -1.93 14.56
CA THR A 275 1.27 -2.12 15.33
C THR A 275 1.02 -2.88 16.63
N ARG A 276 -0.07 -2.56 17.37
CA ARG A 276 -0.43 -3.28 18.60
C ARG A 276 -0.74 -4.75 18.36
N ILE A 277 -1.36 -5.08 17.25
CA ILE A 277 -1.63 -6.48 16.87
C ILE A 277 -0.33 -7.19 16.51
N ILE A 278 0.54 -6.56 15.72
CA ILE A 278 1.86 -7.12 15.38
C ILE A 278 2.69 -7.39 16.65
N ASP A 279 2.67 -6.48 17.62
CA ASP A 279 3.38 -6.67 18.90
C ASP A 279 2.88 -7.92 19.66
N LYS A 280 1.57 -8.19 19.62
CA LYS A 280 1.01 -9.41 20.23
C LYS A 280 1.38 -10.68 19.45
N GLU A 281 1.35 -10.64 18.14
CA GLU A 281 1.71 -11.79 17.28
C GLU A 281 3.19 -12.16 17.44
N LEU A 282 4.10 -11.16 17.36
CA LEU A 282 5.54 -11.39 17.52
C LEU A 282 5.94 -11.82 18.96
N ALA A 283 5.15 -11.48 19.97
CA ALA A 283 5.39 -11.92 21.35
C ALA A 283 4.98 -13.39 21.60
N ASN A 284 4.17 -13.97 20.71
CA ASN A 284 3.68 -15.35 20.80
C ASN A 284 4.51 -16.33 19.95
N GLU A 285 5.46 -15.86 19.14
CA GLU A 285 6.43 -16.65 18.38
C GLU A 285 7.69 -16.95 19.22
#